data_e753728fc19178f049399eb371780abd
#
_entry.id   e753728fc19178f049399eb371780abd
#
_cell.length_a   1.000
_cell.length_b   1.000
_cell.length_c   1.000
_cell.angle_alpha   90.00
_cell.angle_beta   90.00
_cell.angle_gamma   90.00
#
_symmetry.space_group_name_H-M   'P 1'
#
loop_
_entity.id
_entity.type
_entity.pdbx_description
1 polymer ?
#
loop_
_entity_poly.entity_id
_entity_poly.type
_entity_poly.pdbx_seq_one_letter_code
_entity_poly.pdbx_strand_id
1 'polypeptide(L)'
;IEGVQMKKGLLIIISGPSGVGKGTVRNYFMNDASLKLAYSISMTTRSPRAGEQDGVDYIFTTKEKFEEAIQHGELLEWAEFVGNYYGTPMSQVEKLRNEGKNVLLEIEVQGATQVKEKCPDALTIFIIPPSMEELENRIRGRRSEPEEVVQQRLAKAGKEMKMVNNYKYIVCNDDPKLAAELISSIIRRHMETDNK
;
A
#
# COMPACT_ATOMS: atom_id res chain seq x y z
N ILE A 1 26.32 -4.01 -29.57
CA ILE A 1 25.88 -4.78 -28.37
C ILE A 1 24.60 -4.08 -27.94
N GLU A 2 23.45 -4.60 -28.39
CA GLU A 2 22.15 -4.14 -27.98
C GLU A 2 22.03 -4.40 -26.47
N GLY A 3 21.89 -3.32 -25.70
CA GLY A 3 21.67 -3.41 -24.27
C GLY A 3 20.36 -4.16 -24.01
N VAL A 4 20.41 -5.26 -23.29
CA VAL A 4 19.23 -5.97 -22.81
C VAL A 4 18.44 -4.97 -21.97
N GLN A 5 17.35 -4.48 -22.54
CA GLN A 5 16.43 -3.58 -21.82
C GLN A 5 15.80 -4.38 -20.68
N MET A 6 16.16 -4.05 -19.43
CA MET A 6 15.58 -4.73 -18.29
C MET A 6 14.05 -4.54 -18.31
N LYS A 7 13.33 -5.63 -18.07
CA LYS A 7 11.88 -5.60 -18.02
C LYS A 7 11.43 -4.75 -16.83
N LYS A 8 10.44 -3.88 -17.07
CA LYS A 8 9.81 -3.06 -16.04
C LYS A 8 9.14 -3.95 -15.00
N GLY A 9 9.44 -3.71 -13.71
CA GLY A 9 8.84 -4.45 -12.60
C GLY A 9 7.35 -4.16 -12.42
N LEU A 10 6.68 -5.02 -11.65
CA LEU A 10 5.27 -4.86 -11.31
C LEU A 10 5.04 -3.65 -10.40
N LEU A 11 3.85 -3.08 -10.47
CA LEU A 11 3.30 -2.19 -9.45
C LEU A 11 2.22 -2.96 -8.70
N ILE A 12 2.41 -3.16 -7.40
CA ILE A 12 1.56 -3.97 -6.54
C ILE A 12 0.90 -3.07 -5.49
N ILE A 13 -0.41 -3.10 -5.43
CA ILE A 13 -1.20 -2.35 -4.45
C ILE A 13 -1.83 -3.32 -3.48
N ILE A 14 -1.57 -3.12 -2.19
CA ILE A 14 -2.27 -3.81 -1.10
C ILE A 14 -3.09 -2.81 -0.33
N SER A 15 -4.38 -3.05 -0.26
CA SER A 15 -5.34 -2.30 0.54
C SER A 15 -6.13 -3.22 1.46
N GLY A 16 -6.86 -2.64 2.37
CA GLY A 16 -7.74 -3.34 3.30
C GLY A 16 -8.11 -2.42 4.45
N PRO A 17 -9.14 -2.73 5.21
CA PRO A 17 -9.58 -1.89 6.30
C PRO A 17 -8.54 -1.78 7.41
N SER A 18 -8.55 -0.64 8.12
CA SER A 18 -7.71 -0.45 9.31
C SER A 18 -7.96 -1.57 10.32
N GLY A 19 -6.90 -2.12 10.89
CA GLY A 19 -6.98 -3.22 11.85
C GLY A 19 -6.99 -4.62 11.22
N VAL A 20 -7.02 -4.74 9.91
CA VAL A 20 -7.01 -6.06 9.22
C VAL A 20 -5.66 -6.77 9.29
N GLY A 21 -4.57 -6.04 9.60
CA GLY A 21 -3.23 -6.61 9.75
C GLY A 21 -2.37 -6.59 8.49
N LYS A 22 -2.55 -5.62 7.61
CA LYS A 22 -1.75 -5.46 6.37
C LYS A 22 -0.25 -5.50 6.62
N GLY A 23 0.23 -4.73 7.58
CA GLY A 23 1.66 -4.64 7.90
C GLY A 23 2.23 -5.96 8.41
N THR A 24 1.50 -6.69 9.24
CA THR A 24 1.91 -8.01 9.72
C THR A 24 2.03 -9.00 8.57
N VAL A 25 1.06 -9.04 7.68
CA VAL A 25 1.10 -9.90 6.48
C VAL A 25 2.28 -9.54 5.60
N ARG A 26 2.48 -8.24 5.31
CA ARG A 26 3.61 -7.76 4.51
C ARG A 26 4.95 -8.23 5.08
N ASN A 27 5.15 -8.17 6.38
CA ASN A 27 6.41 -8.53 7.02
C ASN A 27 6.81 -10.00 6.78
N TYR A 28 5.86 -10.88 6.51
CA TYR A 28 6.15 -12.28 6.21
C TYR A 28 6.76 -12.52 4.82
N PHE A 29 6.52 -11.63 3.85
CA PHE A 29 7.00 -11.85 2.49
C PHE A 29 7.91 -10.73 1.95
N MET A 30 8.01 -9.60 2.62
CA MET A 30 8.74 -8.43 2.11
C MET A 30 10.22 -8.70 1.85
N ASN A 31 10.84 -9.57 2.63
CA ASN A 31 12.26 -9.91 2.53
C ASN A 31 12.54 -11.15 1.65
N ASP A 32 11.54 -11.70 0.98
CA ASP A 32 11.74 -12.81 0.04
C ASP A 32 12.44 -12.29 -1.22
N ALA A 33 13.74 -12.60 -1.33
CA ALA A 33 14.59 -12.13 -2.44
C ALA A 33 14.07 -12.57 -3.83
N SER A 34 13.36 -13.70 -3.91
CA SER A 34 12.81 -14.21 -5.17
C SER A 34 11.71 -13.33 -5.74
N LEU A 35 11.05 -12.52 -4.92
CA LEU A 35 9.97 -11.61 -5.33
C LEU A 35 10.50 -10.26 -5.82
N LYS A 36 11.75 -9.93 -5.58
CA LYS A 36 12.39 -8.65 -5.98
C LYS A 36 11.58 -7.43 -5.59
N LEU A 37 11.06 -7.43 -4.37
CA LEU A 37 10.20 -6.37 -3.87
C LEU A 37 10.98 -5.13 -3.44
N ALA A 38 10.42 -3.97 -3.72
CA ALA A 38 10.82 -2.69 -3.15
C ALA A 38 9.60 -2.01 -2.53
N TYR A 39 9.70 -1.63 -1.27
CA TYR A 39 8.64 -0.89 -0.59
C TYR A 39 8.73 0.58 -0.95
N SER A 40 7.62 1.18 -1.38
CA SER A 40 7.57 2.60 -1.70
C SER A 40 7.42 3.43 -0.43
N ILE A 41 8.32 4.39 -0.26
CA ILE A 41 8.29 5.34 0.86
C ILE A 41 7.38 6.52 0.49
N SER A 42 6.42 6.83 1.35
CA SER A 42 5.51 7.95 1.16
C SER A 42 6.15 9.28 1.49
N MET A 43 5.72 10.33 0.80
CA MET A 43 6.02 11.72 1.12
C MET A 43 4.96 12.25 2.08
N THR A 44 5.37 13.05 3.06
CA THR A 44 4.44 13.64 4.04
C THR A 44 4.87 15.03 4.49
N THR A 45 3.89 15.84 4.84
CA THR A 45 4.09 17.16 5.47
C THR A 45 4.11 17.09 7.00
N ARG A 46 3.79 15.92 7.57
CA ARG A 46 3.90 15.70 9.01
C ARG A 46 5.35 15.80 9.46
N SER A 47 5.58 16.42 10.60
CA SER A 47 6.91 16.44 11.21
C SER A 47 7.35 15.04 11.63
N PRO A 48 8.66 14.70 11.51
CA PRO A 48 9.18 13.42 11.98
C PRO A 48 8.88 13.19 13.46
N ARG A 49 8.56 11.95 13.80
CA ARG A 49 8.48 11.50 15.19
C ARG A 49 9.86 11.05 15.67
N ALA A 50 10.02 10.89 16.99
CA ALA A 50 11.25 10.36 17.55
C ALA A 50 11.59 9.00 16.92
N GLY A 51 12.82 8.87 16.41
CA GLY A 51 13.31 7.64 15.77
C GLY A 51 13.01 7.53 14.27
N GLU A 52 12.16 8.38 13.72
CA GLU A 52 11.91 8.40 12.27
C GLU A 52 13.03 9.13 11.52
N GLN A 53 13.41 8.60 10.36
CA GLN A 53 14.46 9.13 9.51
C GLN A 53 13.93 9.52 8.14
N ASP A 54 14.35 10.70 7.66
CA ASP A 54 14.03 11.17 6.32
C ASP A 54 14.65 10.25 5.25
N GLY A 55 13.85 9.93 4.23
CA GLY A 55 14.26 9.01 3.18
C GLY A 55 14.23 7.53 3.55
N VAL A 56 13.89 7.18 4.79
CA VAL A 56 13.77 5.80 5.28
C VAL A 56 12.33 5.49 5.67
N ASP A 57 11.77 6.23 6.63
CA ASP A 57 10.39 6.03 7.08
C ASP A 57 9.40 6.79 6.19
N TYR A 58 9.73 8.03 5.88
CA TYR A 58 9.01 8.92 4.99
C TYR A 58 9.99 9.83 4.26
N ILE A 59 9.53 10.45 3.18
CA ILE A 59 10.15 11.65 2.61
C ILE A 59 9.44 12.83 3.25
N PHE A 60 10.07 13.46 4.23
CA PHE A 60 9.50 14.61 4.94
C PHE A 60 9.68 15.88 4.12
N THR A 61 8.61 16.64 3.91
CA THR A 61 8.61 17.83 3.10
C THR A 61 7.74 18.94 3.71
N THR A 62 7.77 20.11 3.12
CA THR A 62 6.89 21.22 3.52
C THR A 62 5.55 21.14 2.81
N LYS A 63 4.53 21.81 3.36
CA LYS A 63 3.22 21.92 2.73
C LYS A 63 3.31 22.53 1.34
N GLU A 64 4.10 23.59 1.18
CA GLU A 64 4.30 24.31 -0.08
C GLU A 64 4.88 23.40 -1.16
N LYS A 65 5.93 22.64 -0.82
CA LYS A 65 6.55 21.69 -1.76
C LYS A 65 5.62 20.54 -2.11
N PHE A 66 4.82 20.08 -1.16
CA PHE A 66 3.84 19.03 -1.42
C PHE A 66 2.75 19.53 -2.39
N GLU A 67 2.24 20.73 -2.18
CA GLU A 67 1.24 21.35 -3.06
C GLU A 67 1.80 21.60 -4.47
N GLU A 68 3.05 22.00 -4.59
CA GLU A 68 3.75 22.10 -5.88
C GLU A 68 3.81 20.74 -6.59
N ALA A 69 4.13 19.66 -5.86
CA ALA A 69 4.16 18.32 -6.41
C ALA A 69 2.79 17.88 -6.92
N ILE A 70 1.71 18.23 -6.22
CA ILE A 70 0.34 17.99 -6.68
C ILE A 70 0.08 18.73 -8.00
N GLN A 71 0.39 20.01 -8.06
CA GLN A 71 0.13 20.86 -9.23
C GLN A 71 0.91 20.39 -10.46
N HIS A 72 2.12 19.87 -10.29
CA HIS A 72 2.96 19.36 -11.37
C HIS A 72 2.68 17.89 -11.73
N GLY A 73 1.70 17.24 -11.09
CA GLY A 73 1.37 15.85 -11.37
C GLY A 73 2.47 14.85 -10.99
N GLU A 74 3.27 15.14 -9.99
CA GLU A 74 4.42 14.34 -9.57
C GLU A 74 4.06 13.18 -8.63
N LEU A 75 2.79 13.11 -8.18
CA LEU A 75 2.32 12.09 -7.25
C LEU A 75 1.42 11.06 -7.95
N LEU A 76 1.64 9.79 -7.67
CA LEU A 76 0.73 8.71 -8.09
C LEU A 76 -0.62 8.79 -7.38
N GLU A 77 -0.59 9.11 -6.10
CA GLU A 77 -1.75 9.33 -5.25
C GLU A 77 -1.38 10.27 -4.12
N TRP A 78 -2.37 10.91 -3.56
CA TRP A 78 -2.21 11.70 -2.35
C TRP A 78 -3.53 11.82 -1.59
N ALA A 79 -3.43 12.06 -0.29
CA ALA A 79 -4.57 12.31 0.58
C ALA A 79 -4.18 13.24 1.72
N GLU A 80 -5.16 13.91 2.28
CA GLU A 80 -5.02 14.69 3.51
C GLU A 80 -5.57 13.88 4.69
N PHE A 81 -4.82 13.81 5.76
CA PHE A 81 -5.22 13.15 6.99
C PHE A 81 -4.75 13.94 8.21
N VAL A 82 -5.70 14.36 9.05
CA VAL A 82 -5.44 15.13 10.29
C VAL A 82 -4.52 16.34 10.04
N GLY A 83 -4.84 17.13 9.00
CA GLY A 83 -4.14 18.36 8.66
C GLY A 83 -2.79 18.18 7.97
N ASN A 84 -2.38 16.95 7.66
CA ASN A 84 -1.16 16.67 6.93
C ASN A 84 -1.45 15.96 5.61
N TYR A 85 -0.58 16.19 4.63
CA TYR A 85 -0.60 15.49 3.37
C TYR A 85 0.27 14.23 3.41
N TYR A 86 -0.18 13.21 2.70
CA TYR A 86 0.54 11.96 2.46
C TYR A 86 0.40 11.59 0.99
N GLY A 87 1.47 11.18 0.36
CA GLY A 87 1.40 10.81 -1.05
C GLY A 87 2.57 9.95 -1.51
N THR A 88 2.42 9.37 -2.69
CA THR A 88 3.42 8.50 -3.31
C THR A 88 4.08 9.21 -4.48
N PRO A 89 5.39 9.51 -4.41
CA PRO A 89 6.13 10.11 -5.53
C PRO A 89 6.19 9.17 -6.73
N MET A 90 5.73 9.66 -7.89
CA MET A 90 5.73 8.88 -9.14
C MET A 90 7.14 8.56 -9.61
N SER A 91 8.07 9.52 -9.53
CA SER A 91 9.45 9.34 -9.99
C SER A 91 10.19 8.21 -9.29
N GLN A 92 10.00 8.07 -7.98
CA GLN A 92 10.60 6.99 -7.20
C GLN A 92 10.08 5.62 -7.63
N VAL A 93 8.77 5.50 -7.79
CA VAL A 93 8.12 4.26 -8.23
C VAL A 93 8.59 3.87 -9.65
N GLU A 94 8.61 4.83 -10.57
CA GLU A 94 9.08 4.60 -11.94
C GLU A 94 10.54 4.16 -11.97
N LYS A 95 11.40 4.81 -11.19
CA LYS A 95 12.82 4.45 -11.10
C LYS A 95 13.00 3.00 -10.64
N LEU A 96 12.35 2.61 -9.58
CA LEU A 96 12.43 1.25 -9.02
C LEU A 96 11.90 0.20 -10.01
N ARG A 97 10.77 0.47 -10.66
CA ARG A 97 10.22 -0.43 -11.68
C ARG A 97 11.15 -0.58 -12.88
N ASN A 98 11.77 0.51 -13.32
CA ASN A 98 12.71 0.48 -14.44
C ASN A 98 14.01 -0.28 -14.10
N GLU A 99 14.34 -0.40 -12.82
CA GLU A 99 15.42 -1.27 -12.31
C GLU A 99 15.01 -2.75 -12.23
N GLY A 100 13.80 -3.10 -12.64
CA GLY A 100 13.27 -4.47 -12.60
C GLY A 100 12.73 -4.88 -11.24
N LYS A 101 12.58 -3.95 -10.31
CA LYS A 101 11.99 -4.22 -8.98
C LYS A 101 10.47 -4.17 -9.03
N ASN A 102 9.85 -5.04 -8.26
CA ASN A 102 8.40 -5.05 -8.07
C ASN A 102 8.06 -4.14 -6.89
N VAL A 103 7.40 -3.02 -7.19
CA VAL A 103 7.13 -1.98 -6.19
C VAL A 103 5.83 -2.26 -5.46
N LEU A 104 5.90 -2.30 -4.14
CA LEU A 104 4.76 -2.50 -3.26
C LEU A 104 4.29 -1.18 -2.67
N LEU A 105 3.02 -0.88 -2.89
CA LEU A 105 2.30 0.22 -2.25
C LEU A 105 1.27 -0.36 -1.27
N GLU A 106 1.41 -0.04 0.00
CA GLU A 106 0.41 -0.31 1.02
C GLU A 106 -0.36 0.98 1.28
N ILE A 107 -1.50 1.13 0.63
CA ILE A 107 -2.27 2.37 0.61
C ILE A 107 -3.75 2.15 0.85
N GLU A 108 -4.44 3.22 1.27
CA GLU A 108 -5.88 3.23 1.47
C GLU A 108 -6.64 3.15 0.14
N VAL A 109 -7.90 2.79 0.21
CA VAL A 109 -8.79 2.60 -0.95
C VAL A 109 -8.85 3.84 -1.85
N GLN A 110 -8.88 5.04 -1.27
CA GLN A 110 -8.90 6.29 -2.05
C GLN A 110 -7.61 6.46 -2.87
N GLY A 111 -6.46 6.21 -2.25
CA GLY A 111 -5.16 6.25 -2.94
C GLY A 111 -5.07 5.17 -4.02
N ALA A 112 -5.53 3.96 -3.72
CA ALA A 112 -5.57 2.87 -4.69
C ALA A 112 -6.39 3.22 -5.94
N THR A 113 -7.52 3.88 -5.78
CA THR A 113 -8.36 4.34 -6.90
C THR A 113 -7.57 5.30 -7.80
N GLN A 114 -6.88 6.26 -7.23
CA GLN A 114 -6.03 7.21 -7.97
C GLN A 114 -4.92 6.50 -8.75
N VAL A 115 -4.23 5.56 -8.11
CA VAL A 115 -3.15 4.79 -8.76
C VAL A 115 -3.68 3.95 -9.91
N LYS A 116 -4.82 3.30 -9.73
CA LYS A 116 -5.44 2.46 -10.78
C LYS A 116 -5.83 3.25 -12.02
N GLU A 117 -6.25 4.49 -11.86
CA GLU A 117 -6.55 5.38 -12.99
C GLU A 117 -5.30 5.72 -13.81
N LYS A 118 -4.17 5.93 -13.14
CA LYS A 118 -2.88 6.24 -13.78
C LYS A 118 -2.14 5.00 -14.29
N CYS A 119 -2.28 3.88 -13.60
CA CYS A 119 -1.61 2.62 -13.86
C CYS A 119 -2.64 1.47 -13.90
N PRO A 120 -3.42 1.32 -14.99
CA PRO A 120 -4.48 0.30 -15.06
C PRO A 120 -3.95 -1.14 -14.98
N ASP A 121 -2.68 -1.35 -15.27
CA ASP A 121 -1.99 -2.65 -15.21
C ASP A 121 -1.52 -3.03 -13.79
N ALA A 122 -1.71 -2.16 -12.80
CA ALA A 122 -1.32 -2.44 -11.42
C ALA A 122 -1.98 -3.72 -10.89
N LEU A 123 -1.19 -4.54 -10.20
CA LEU A 123 -1.67 -5.72 -9.49
C LEU A 123 -2.32 -5.27 -8.18
N THR A 124 -3.61 -5.44 -8.04
CA THR A 124 -4.37 -4.96 -6.88
C THR A 124 -4.87 -6.12 -6.01
N ILE A 125 -4.55 -6.05 -4.73
CA ILE A 125 -4.90 -7.08 -3.73
C ILE A 125 -5.61 -6.39 -2.56
N PHE A 126 -6.78 -6.89 -2.21
CA PHE A 126 -7.54 -6.42 -1.05
C PHE A 126 -7.49 -7.47 0.06
N ILE A 127 -7.04 -7.08 1.24
CA ILE A 127 -7.01 -7.96 2.41
C ILE A 127 -8.29 -7.75 3.22
N ILE A 128 -9.02 -8.83 3.45
CA ILE A 128 -10.23 -8.83 4.27
C ILE A 128 -10.01 -9.55 5.59
N PRO A 129 -10.75 -9.21 6.66
CA PRO A 129 -10.80 -10.01 7.87
C PRO A 129 -11.67 -11.26 7.66
N PRO A 130 -11.57 -12.29 8.53
CA PRO A 130 -12.46 -13.45 8.48
C PRO A 130 -13.94 -13.08 8.68
N SER A 131 -14.19 -12.03 9.48
CA SER A 131 -15.52 -11.46 9.72
C SER A 131 -15.39 -10.01 10.20
N MET A 132 -16.47 -9.26 10.14
CA MET A 132 -16.50 -7.90 10.70
C MET A 132 -16.41 -7.93 12.23
N GLU A 133 -16.92 -8.95 12.88
CA GLU A 133 -16.78 -9.18 14.32
C GLU A 133 -15.31 -9.33 14.72
N GLU A 134 -14.55 -10.15 13.98
CA GLU A 134 -13.11 -10.31 14.20
C GLU A 134 -12.35 -9.00 13.97
N LEU A 135 -12.71 -8.24 12.96
CA LEU A 135 -12.13 -6.91 12.73
C LEU A 135 -12.39 -5.97 13.91
N GLU A 136 -13.61 -5.96 14.42
CA GLU A 136 -13.97 -5.18 15.62
C GLU A 136 -13.11 -5.59 16.82
N ASN A 137 -12.94 -6.89 17.06
CA ASN A 137 -12.09 -7.41 18.12
C ASN A 137 -10.64 -6.95 17.96
N ARG A 138 -10.11 -6.96 16.75
CA ARG A 138 -8.76 -6.49 16.45
C ARG A 138 -8.60 -4.99 16.68
N ILE A 139 -9.59 -4.19 16.31
CA ILE A 139 -9.60 -2.73 16.55
C ILE A 139 -9.65 -2.44 18.04
N ARG A 140 -10.48 -3.15 18.81
CA ARG A 140 -10.64 -2.98 20.26
C ARG A 140 -9.46 -3.53 21.07
N GLY A 141 -8.84 -4.62 20.62
CA GLY A 141 -7.87 -5.41 21.39
C GLY A 141 -6.49 -4.80 21.57
N ARG A 142 -6.13 -3.77 20.81
CA ARG A 142 -4.77 -3.21 20.80
C ARG A 142 -4.63 -1.84 21.47
N ARG A 143 -5.72 -1.13 21.72
CA ARG A 143 -5.70 0.24 22.25
C ARG A 143 -6.95 0.50 23.10
N SER A 144 -6.78 1.17 24.22
CA SER A 144 -7.86 1.76 24.99
C SER A 144 -8.31 3.07 24.34
N GLU A 145 -8.81 3.00 23.11
CA GLU A 145 -9.39 4.16 22.43
C GLU A 145 -10.81 4.41 22.97
N PRO A 146 -11.26 5.69 23.02
CA PRO A 146 -12.65 6.00 23.32
C PRO A 146 -13.62 5.29 22.37
N GLU A 147 -14.78 4.89 22.86
CA GLU A 147 -15.79 4.19 22.05
C GLU A 147 -16.15 4.94 20.77
N GLU A 148 -16.21 6.26 20.83
CA GLU A 148 -16.47 7.10 19.67
C GLU A 148 -15.43 6.90 18.55
N VAL A 149 -14.14 6.81 18.91
CA VAL A 149 -13.06 6.56 17.95
C VAL A 149 -13.17 5.16 17.36
N VAL A 150 -13.50 4.15 18.18
CA VAL A 150 -13.73 2.77 17.72
C VAL A 150 -14.86 2.74 16.70
N GLN A 151 -15.99 3.41 16.98
CA GLN A 151 -17.14 3.47 16.07
C GLN A 151 -16.78 4.17 14.74
N GLN A 152 -15.98 5.23 14.78
CA GLN A 152 -15.52 5.92 13.57
C GLN A 152 -14.64 5.00 12.72
N ARG A 153 -13.74 4.22 13.35
CA ARG A 153 -12.88 3.26 12.64
C ARG A 153 -13.69 2.13 12.01
N LEU A 154 -14.68 1.61 12.72
CA LEU A 154 -15.59 0.57 12.21
C LEU A 154 -16.43 1.08 11.04
N ALA A 155 -16.96 2.30 11.13
CA ALA A 155 -17.72 2.91 10.05
C ALA A 155 -16.86 3.11 8.80
N LYS A 156 -15.60 3.55 8.95
CA LYS A 156 -14.63 3.66 7.86
C LYS A 156 -14.35 2.28 7.24
N ALA A 157 -14.09 1.28 8.06
CA ALA A 157 -13.85 -0.09 7.62
C ALA A 157 -15.02 -0.64 6.79
N GLY A 158 -16.25 -0.38 7.21
CA GLY A 158 -17.46 -0.76 6.46
C GLY A 158 -17.53 -0.12 5.08
N LYS A 159 -17.13 1.13 4.96
CA LYS A 159 -17.06 1.83 3.65
C LYS A 159 -15.96 1.26 2.78
N GLU A 160 -14.79 1.00 3.35
CA GLU A 160 -13.66 0.41 2.63
C GLU A 160 -14.00 -0.99 2.11
N MET A 161 -14.68 -1.81 2.90
CA MET A 161 -15.11 -3.16 2.49
C MET A 161 -16.05 -3.16 1.29
N LYS A 162 -16.81 -2.10 1.06
CA LYS A 162 -17.67 -1.98 -0.13
C LYS A 162 -16.89 -1.85 -1.44
N MET A 163 -15.62 -1.47 -1.37
CA MET A 163 -14.75 -1.29 -2.52
C MET A 163 -14.01 -2.56 -2.95
N VAL A 164 -14.21 -3.67 -2.23
CA VAL A 164 -13.50 -4.93 -2.43
C VAL A 164 -13.56 -5.44 -3.88
N ASN A 165 -14.68 -5.27 -4.56
CA ASN A 165 -14.87 -5.73 -5.94
C ASN A 165 -14.07 -4.94 -6.99
N ASN A 166 -13.46 -3.83 -6.61
CA ASN A 166 -12.60 -3.03 -7.49
C ASN A 166 -11.17 -3.56 -7.53
N TYR A 167 -10.86 -4.59 -6.77
CA TYR A 167 -9.54 -5.22 -6.69
C TYR A 167 -9.51 -6.53 -7.45
N LYS A 168 -8.36 -6.83 -8.04
CA LYS A 168 -8.17 -8.04 -8.83
C LYS A 168 -8.19 -9.31 -7.97
N TYR A 169 -7.66 -9.23 -6.76
CA TYR A 169 -7.61 -10.33 -5.81
C TYR A 169 -8.13 -9.91 -4.44
N ILE A 170 -8.75 -10.86 -3.76
CA ILE A 170 -9.22 -10.74 -2.38
C ILE A 170 -8.55 -11.84 -1.58
N VAL A 171 -7.84 -11.46 -0.50
CA VAL A 171 -7.14 -12.38 0.38
C VAL A 171 -7.65 -12.21 1.80
N CYS A 172 -8.12 -13.30 2.40
CA CYS A 172 -8.56 -13.30 3.79
C CYS A 172 -7.36 -13.43 4.74
N ASN A 173 -7.23 -12.52 5.69
CA ASN A 173 -6.25 -12.63 6.76
C ASN A 173 -6.87 -13.23 8.01
N ASP A 174 -7.02 -14.55 8.01
CA ASP A 174 -7.28 -15.34 9.21
C ASP A 174 -5.96 -15.68 9.92
N ASP A 175 -5.06 -16.34 9.21
CA ASP A 175 -3.67 -16.55 9.61
C ASP A 175 -2.75 -15.66 8.72
N PRO A 176 -1.98 -14.70 9.29
CA PRO A 176 -1.16 -13.78 8.51
C PRO A 176 -0.07 -14.48 7.69
N LYS A 177 0.44 -15.62 8.15
CA LYS A 177 1.45 -16.39 7.42
C LYS A 177 0.85 -17.03 6.17
N LEU A 178 -0.34 -17.62 6.28
CA LEU A 178 -1.04 -18.21 5.13
C LEU A 178 -1.50 -17.13 4.14
N ALA A 179 -1.98 -16.00 4.62
CA ALA A 179 -2.32 -14.87 3.77
C ALA A 179 -1.09 -14.38 2.99
N ALA A 180 0.06 -14.29 3.65
CA ALA A 180 1.33 -13.91 3.02
C ALA A 180 1.78 -14.93 1.96
N GLU A 181 1.65 -16.22 2.21
CA GLU A 181 1.97 -17.28 1.24
C GLU A 181 1.10 -17.17 -0.02
N LEU A 182 -0.19 -16.89 0.16
CA LEU A 182 -1.10 -16.68 -0.97
C LEU A 182 -0.74 -15.44 -1.78
N ILE A 183 -0.45 -14.33 -1.12
CA ILE A 183 0.00 -13.10 -1.79
C ILE A 183 1.30 -13.33 -2.55
N SER A 184 2.27 -14.01 -1.96
CA SER A 184 3.52 -14.39 -2.63
C SER A 184 3.28 -15.19 -3.91
N SER A 185 2.36 -16.15 -3.85
CA SER A 185 1.99 -16.96 -5.02
C SER A 185 1.34 -16.12 -6.12
N ILE A 186 0.49 -15.17 -5.76
CA ILE A 186 -0.13 -14.23 -6.69
C ILE A 186 0.94 -13.39 -7.39
N ILE A 187 1.89 -12.84 -6.62
CA ILE A 187 2.98 -12.02 -7.17
C ILE A 187 3.84 -12.85 -8.14
N ARG A 188 4.26 -14.05 -7.76
CA ARG A 188 5.05 -14.94 -8.62
C ARG A 188 4.34 -15.24 -9.92
N ARG A 189 3.05 -15.53 -9.87
CA ARG A 189 2.24 -15.77 -11.07
C ARG A 189 2.29 -14.60 -12.03
N HIS A 190 2.16 -13.37 -11.53
CA HIS A 190 2.23 -12.17 -12.37
C HIS A 190 3.63 -11.86 -12.88
N MET A 191 4.67 -12.21 -12.14
CA MET A 191 6.05 -12.11 -12.62
C MET A 191 6.30 -13.05 -13.80
N GLU A 192 5.71 -14.23 -13.80
CA GLU A 192 5.86 -15.24 -14.86
C GLU A 192 5.03 -14.94 -16.11
N THR A 193 3.78 -14.50 -15.95
CA THR A 193 2.88 -14.24 -17.08
C THR A 193 3.29 -13.03 -17.88
N ASP A 194 3.91 -12.06 -17.26
CA ASP A 194 4.46 -10.90 -17.97
C ASP A 194 5.75 -11.25 -18.75
N ASN A 195 6.23 -12.49 -18.67
CA ASN A 195 7.38 -13.01 -19.42
C ASN A 195 6.99 -13.64 -20.78
N LYS A 196 5.73 -13.59 -21.16
CA LYS A 196 5.24 -14.05 -22.45
C LYS A 196 4.77 -12.86 -23.29
#